data_fb4f3da90c2bd60bd1275975aa5a53d0
#
_entry.id   fb4f3da90c2bd60bd1275975aa5a53d0
#
_cell.length_a   1.000
_cell.length_b   1.000
_cell.length_c   1.000
_cell.angle_alpha   90.00
_cell.angle_beta   90.00
_cell.angle_gamma   90.00
#
_symmetry.space_group_name_H-M   'P 1'
#
loop_
_entity.id
_entity.type
_entity.pdbx_description
1 polymer ?
#
loop_
_entity_poly.entity_id
_entity_poly.type
_entity_poly.pdbx_seq_one_letter_code
_entity_poly.pdbx_strand_id
1 'polypeptide(L)'
;ADALKAAGKWAEAHTLLTLPAPIAPLAAAKKARKQLDLATLLKLYRAVPLAPCRVVESAGGVAVPIDPKGKDWSDFAAAIKPMAVIIVVEDRLGAINQARLAIAYLRRRYDGPMGVWLNAIKKPTPAVAAANRAGLADAWIPLYGESGPGKKPPRFHFLPR
;
A
#
# COMPACT_ATOMS: atom_id res chain seq x y z
N ALA A 1 -5.92 3.76 12.24
CA ALA A 1 -5.23 3.37 13.49
C ALA A 1 -6.06 2.37 14.30
N ASP A 2 -7.36 2.60 14.49
CA ASP A 2 -8.19 1.74 15.37
C ASP A 2 -8.43 0.34 14.80
N ALA A 3 -8.61 0.21 13.48
CA ALA A 3 -8.73 -1.09 12.82
C ALA A 3 -7.44 -1.93 12.93
N LEU A 4 -6.27 -1.30 12.88
CA LEU A 4 -4.98 -1.96 13.07
C LEU A 4 -4.75 -2.38 14.53
N LYS A 5 -5.18 -1.56 15.49
CA LYS A 5 -5.15 -1.92 16.92
C LYS A 5 -6.05 -3.12 17.25
N ALA A 6 -7.20 -3.23 16.54
CA ALA A 6 -8.10 -4.37 16.68
C ALA A 6 -7.57 -5.66 16.06
N ALA A 7 -6.62 -5.59 15.12
CA ALA A 7 -6.12 -6.74 14.37
C ALA A 7 -5.13 -7.63 15.14
N GLY A 8 -4.59 -7.20 16.29
CA GLY A 8 -3.73 -8.07 17.08
C GLY A 8 -3.14 -7.43 18.33
N LYS A 9 -3.05 -8.20 19.40
CA LYS A 9 -2.43 -7.82 20.68
C LYS A 9 -0.92 -7.48 20.56
N TRP A 10 -0.31 -7.68 19.38
CA TRP A 10 1.14 -7.58 19.14
C TRP A 10 1.52 -6.45 18.19
N ALA A 11 0.54 -5.72 17.64
CA ALA A 11 0.78 -4.63 16.71
C ALA A 11 0.60 -3.27 17.39
N GLU A 12 1.66 -2.47 17.41
CA GLU A 12 1.59 -1.07 17.77
C GLU A 12 1.29 -0.24 16.52
N ALA A 13 0.25 0.61 16.57
CA ALA A 13 -0.17 1.42 15.44
C ALA A 13 0.23 2.89 15.63
N HIS A 14 1.00 3.42 14.70
CA HIS A 14 1.43 4.81 14.65
C HIS A 14 0.79 5.52 13.46
N THR A 15 0.22 6.71 13.68
CA THR A 15 -0.27 7.57 12.60
C THR A 15 0.71 8.72 12.39
N LEU A 16 1.38 8.75 11.24
CA LEU A 16 2.39 9.78 10.96
C LEU A 16 1.75 11.16 10.79
N LEU A 17 0.61 11.25 10.11
CA LEU A 17 -0.10 12.49 9.86
C LEU A 17 -1.60 12.24 9.73
N THR A 18 -2.40 13.04 10.43
CA THR A 18 -3.86 13.03 10.29
C THR A 18 -4.32 14.32 9.61
N LEU A 19 -5.10 14.14 8.54
CA LEU A 19 -5.73 15.23 7.78
C LEU A 19 -7.25 15.07 7.88
N PRO A 20 -8.00 16.11 8.28
CA PRO A 20 -9.42 15.97 8.60
C PRO A 20 -10.32 15.79 7.37
N ALA A 21 -9.89 16.25 6.19
CA ALA A 21 -10.70 16.16 4.97
C ALA A 21 -10.39 14.87 4.20
N PRO A 22 -11.38 14.06 3.79
CA PRO A 22 -11.20 12.82 3.04
C PRO A 22 -11.01 13.10 1.53
N ILE A 23 -9.98 13.85 1.20
CA ILE A 23 -9.60 14.24 -0.17
C ILE A 23 -8.10 13.98 -0.37
N ALA A 24 -7.59 14.24 -1.57
CA ALA A 24 -6.16 14.05 -1.88
C ALA A 24 -5.24 14.71 -0.83
N PRO A 25 -4.15 14.05 -0.38
CA PRO A 25 -3.33 14.46 0.76
C PRO A 25 -2.87 15.93 0.70
N LEU A 26 -2.37 16.40 -0.45
CA LEU A 26 -1.94 17.79 -0.57
C LEU A 26 -3.09 18.79 -0.42
N ALA A 27 -4.25 18.50 -1.00
CA ALA A 27 -5.44 19.34 -0.89
C ALA A 27 -5.94 19.37 0.56
N ALA A 28 -5.95 18.21 1.23
CA ALA A 28 -6.33 18.11 2.63
C ALA A 28 -5.35 18.86 3.55
N ALA A 29 -4.05 18.75 3.31
CA ALA A 29 -3.03 19.46 4.06
C ALA A 29 -3.15 20.99 3.89
N LYS A 30 -3.33 21.46 2.65
CA LYS A 30 -3.56 22.89 2.35
C LYS A 30 -4.81 23.40 3.09
N LYS A 31 -5.92 22.66 3.03
CA LYS A 31 -7.17 23.01 3.74
C LYS A 31 -6.96 23.07 5.26
N ALA A 32 -6.18 22.15 5.80
CA ALA A 32 -5.86 22.07 7.24
C ALA A 32 -4.72 23.04 7.67
N ARG A 33 -4.13 23.80 6.76
CA ARG A 33 -2.93 24.64 7.00
C ARG A 33 -1.78 23.83 7.63
N LYS A 34 -1.63 22.56 7.23
CA LYS A 34 -0.56 21.68 7.66
C LYS A 34 0.48 21.55 6.57
N GLN A 35 1.75 21.47 6.97
CA GLN A 35 2.83 21.15 6.06
C GLN A 35 2.75 19.66 5.68
N LEU A 36 2.81 19.37 4.39
CA LEU A 36 2.96 18.02 3.85
C LEU A 36 3.99 18.09 2.72
N ASP A 37 5.10 17.42 2.93
CA ASP A 37 6.14 17.17 1.95
C ASP A 37 6.87 15.86 2.28
N LEU A 38 7.67 15.38 1.34
CA LEU A 38 8.42 14.14 1.50
C LEU A 38 9.37 14.18 2.69
N ALA A 39 10.05 15.30 2.94
CA ALA A 39 11.00 15.44 4.03
C ALA A 39 10.31 15.32 5.40
N THR A 40 9.16 15.97 5.54
CA THR A 40 8.32 15.88 6.75
C THR A 40 7.86 14.45 7.01
N LEU A 41 7.35 13.76 5.98
CA LEU A 41 6.92 12.36 6.12
C LEU A 41 8.08 11.44 6.50
N LEU A 42 9.25 11.60 5.89
CA LEU A 42 10.44 10.83 6.24
C LEU A 42 10.93 11.10 7.66
N LYS A 43 10.86 12.35 8.12
CA LYS A 43 11.17 12.71 9.51
C LYS A 43 10.24 12.00 10.48
N LEU A 44 8.93 12.06 10.23
CA LEU A 44 7.92 11.39 11.07
C LEU A 44 8.08 9.87 11.05
N TYR A 45 8.33 9.27 9.89
CA TYR A 45 8.61 7.83 9.76
C TYR A 45 9.82 7.39 10.58
N ARG A 46 10.92 8.15 10.53
CA ARG A 46 12.15 7.85 11.27
C ARG A 46 11.99 8.01 12.79
N ALA A 47 11.06 8.85 13.24
CA ALA A 47 10.75 9.02 14.65
C ALA A 47 9.92 7.87 15.25
N VAL A 48 9.32 7.01 14.43
CA VAL A 48 8.63 5.80 14.91
C VAL A 48 9.65 4.82 15.48
N PRO A 49 9.44 4.27 16.70
CA PRO A 49 10.34 3.30 17.31
C PRO A 49 10.65 2.12 16.39
N LEU A 50 11.88 1.59 16.48
CA LEU A 50 12.28 0.42 15.71
C LEU A 50 11.49 -0.80 16.15
N ALA A 51 11.07 -1.62 15.19
CA ALA A 51 10.39 -2.88 15.41
C ALA A 51 10.96 -3.95 14.46
N PRO A 52 10.87 -5.24 14.82
CA PRO A 52 11.34 -6.34 13.97
C PRO A 52 10.68 -6.37 12.59
N CYS A 53 9.41 -5.94 12.52
CA CYS A 53 8.68 -5.77 11.28
C CYS A 53 7.88 -4.47 11.34
N ARG A 54 7.94 -3.68 10.26
CA ARG A 54 7.12 -2.48 10.08
C ARG A 54 6.31 -2.63 8.81
N VAL A 55 5.00 -2.41 8.93
CA VAL A 55 4.10 -2.27 7.79
C VAL A 55 3.72 -0.81 7.67
N VAL A 56 3.93 -0.22 6.50
CA VAL A 56 3.59 1.18 6.21
C VAL A 56 2.46 1.21 5.22
N GLU A 57 1.33 1.80 5.60
CA GLU A 57 0.20 2.02 4.72
C GLU A 57 0.22 3.46 4.18
N SER A 58 0.11 3.60 2.86
CA SER A 58 -0.01 4.89 2.17
C SER A 58 -1.48 5.32 2.05
N ALA A 59 -1.71 6.62 1.96
CA ALA A 59 -3.03 7.18 1.70
C ALA A 59 -3.23 7.44 0.20
N GLY A 60 -4.14 6.70 -0.41
CA GLY A 60 -4.45 6.78 -1.85
C GLY A 60 -3.51 5.95 -2.72
N GLY A 61 -3.58 6.17 -4.03
CA GLY A 61 -2.78 5.43 -5.02
C GLY A 61 -1.30 5.86 -5.05
N VAL A 62 -0.45 4.99 -5.58
CA VAL A 62 1.01 5.16 -5.58
C VAL A 62 1.51 6.46 -6.20
N ALA A 63 0.83 6.96 -7.23
CA ALA A 63 1.17 8.20 -7.93
C ALA A 63 0.49 9.46 -7.37
N VAL A 64 -0.18 9.34 -6.22
CA VAL A 64 -0.80 10.52 -5.58
C VAL A 64 0.28 11.41 -4.98
N PRO A 65 0.33 12.70 -5.38
CA PRO A 65 1.32 13.62 -4.86
C PRO A 65 1.20 13.84 -3.35
N ILE A 66 2.34 13.80 -2.67
CA ILE A 66 2.49 14.06 -1.23
C ILE A 66 3.42 15.23 -0.96
N ASP A 67 3.85 15.92 -2.01
CA ASP A 67 4.82 17.01 -1.93
C ASP A 67 4.48 18.06 -2.98
N PRO A 68 4.53 19.37 -2.67
CA PRO A 68 4.29 20.44 -3.63
C PRO A 68 5.22 20.42 -4.86
N LYS A 69 6.37 19.75 -4.77
CA LYS A 69 7.33 19.55 -5.87
C LYS A 69 7.01 18.30 -6.71
N GLY A 70 5.80 17.72 -6.56
CA GLY A 70 5.35 16.57 -7.31
C GLY A 70 5.90 15.21 -6.85
N LYS A 71 6.54 15.13 -5.67
CA LYS A 71 6.93 13.85 -5.07
C LYS A 71 5.70 13.08 -4.62
N ASP A 72 5.75 11.76 -4.73
CA ASP A 72 4.64 10.86 -4.44
C ASP A 72 5.07 9.64 -3.59
N TRP A 73 4.20 8.67 -3.44
CA TRP A 73 4.50 7.48 -2.63
C TRP A 73 5.60 6.61 -3.23
N SER A 74 5.89 6.69 -4.54
CA SER A 74 7.03 6.00 -5.13
C SER A 74 8.36 6.61 -4.69
N ASP A 75 8.42 7.95 -4.53
CA ASP A 75 9.59 8.64 -3.97
C ASP A 75 9.77 8.28 -2.47
N PHE A 76 8.67 8.16 -1.73
CA PHE A 76 8.72 7.73 -0.34
C PHE A 76 9.23 6.28 -0.22
N ALA A 77 8.70 5.35 -1.02
CA ALA A 77 9.17 3.96 -1.06
C ALA A 77 10.66 3.88 -1.41
N ALA A 78 11.12 4.62 -2.42
CA ALA A 78 12.53 4.68 -2.79
C ALA A 78 13.41 5.19 -1.63
N ALA A 79 12.91 6.17 -0.85
CA ALA A 79 13.66 6.76 0.26
C ALA A 79 13.76 5.85 1.50
N ILE A 80 12.72 5.08 1.81
CA ILE A 80 12.72 4.16 2.96
C ILE A 80 13.27 2.78 2.66
N LYS A 81 13.41 2.42 1.37
CA LYS A 81 13.92 1.14 0.87
C LYS A 81 13.28 -0.06 1.59
N PRO A 82 11.97 -0.26 1.48
CA PRO A 82 11.30 -1.35 2.16
C PRO A 82 11.79 -2.71 1.62
N MET A 83 11.70 -3.76 2.43
CA MET A 83 12.02 -5.13 2.01
C MET A 83 11.14 -5.61 0.86
N ALA A 84 9.88 -5.17 0.82
CA ALA A 84 8.95 -5.42 -0.27
C ALA A 84 7.87 -4.34 -0.32
N VAL A 85 7.28 -4.12 -1.50
CA VAL A 85 6.08 -3.31 -1.67
C VAL A 85 4.91 -4.22 -2.05
N ILE A 86 3.82 -4.10 -1.30
CA ILE A 86 2.58 -4.83 -1.55
C ILE A 86 1.57 -3.87 -2.16
N ILE A 87 1.13 -4.16 -3.37
CA ILE A 87 0.12 -3.38 -4.07
C ILE A 87 -1.24 -4.02 -3.82
N VAL A 88 -2.06 -3.36 -2.99
CA VAL A 88 -3.41 -3.83 -2.70
C VAL A 88 -4.34 -3.39 -3.82
N VAL A 89 -4.98 -4.36 -4.48
CA VAL A 89 -5.90 -4.14 -5.59
C VAL A 89 -7.23 -4.80 -5.29
N GLU A 90 -8.33 -4.12 -5.60
CA GLU A 90 -9.65 -4.72 -5.49
C GLU A 90 -9.81 -5.89 -6.48
N ASP A 91 -10.22 -7.08 -5.97
CA ASP A 91 -10.44 -8.27 -6.80
C ASP A 91 -11.73 -8.12 -7.64
N ARG A 92 -11.64 -7.38 -8.73
CA ARG A 92 -12.72 -7.10 -9.69
C ARG A 92 -12.18 -6.97 -11.10
N LEU A 93 -13.07 -6.79 -12.07
CA LEU A 93 -12.66 -6.47 -13.45
C LEU A 93 -11.81 -5.17 -13.46
N GLY A 94 -10.66 -5.23 -14.12
CA GLY A 94 -9.66 -4.16 -14.16
C GLY A 94 -8.51 -4.30 -13.16
N ALA A 95 -8.54 -5.29 -12.27
CA ALA A 95 -7.49 -5.53 -11.28
C ALA A 95 -6.09 -5.69 -11.91
N ILE A 96 -5.99 -6.48 -12.98
CA ILE A 96 -4.72 -6.71 -13.70
C ILE A 96 -4.13 -5.40 -14.22
N ASN A 97 -4.98 -4.55 -14.83
CA ASN A 97 -4.54 -3.25 -15.34
C ASN A 97 -4.04 -2.35 -14.19
N GLN A 98 -4.79 -2.25 -13.10
CA GLN A 98 -4.39 -1.44 -11.93
C GLN A 98 -3.06 -1.94 -11.34
N ALA A 99 -2.89 -3.24 -11.18
CA ALA A 99 -1.67 -3.85 -10.68
C ALA A 99 -0.47 -3.53 -11.59
N ARG A 100 -0.60 -3.77 -12.89
CA ARG A 100 0.47 -3.55 -13.86
C ARG A 100 0.89 -2.09 -13.94
N LEU A 101 -0.06 -1.16 -13.97
CA LEU A 101 0.24 0.28 -13.99
C LEU A 101 0.94 0.73 -12.70
N ALA A 102 0.48 0.28 -11.53
CA ALA A 102 1.10 0.62 -10.26
C ALA A 102 2.53 0.07 -10.14
N ILE A 103 2.76 -1.19 -10.56
CA ILE A 103 4.09 -1.81 -10.58
C ILE A 103 5.02 -1.07 -11.55
N ALA A 104 4.57 -0.84 -12.79
CA ALA A 104 5.37 -0.13 -13.79
C ALA A 104 5.74 1.29 -13.32
N TYR A 105 4.83 1.96 -12.61
CA TYR A 105 5.09 3.29 -12.05
C TYR A 105 6.12 3.24 -10.92
N LEU A 106 5.96 2.32 -9.95
CA LEU A 106 6.89 2.12 -8.84
C LEU A 106 8.29 1.72 -9.33
N ARG A 107 8.37 0.87 -10.35
CA ARG A 107 9.64 0.36 -10.90
C ARG A 107 10.55 1.47 -11.42
N ARG A 108 10.03 2.65 -11.69
CA ARG A 108 10.81 3.84 -12.08
C ARG A 108 11.72 4.37 -10.97
N ARG A 109 11.45 4.02 -9.70
CA ARG A 109 12.15 4.54 -8.52
C ARG A 109 12.52 3.49 -7.48
N TYR A 110 11.91 2.31 -7.56
CA TYR A 110 12.11 1.22 -6.61
C TYR A 110 12.26 -0.10 -7.36
N ASP A 111 13.39 -0.75 -7.17
CA ASP A 111 13.81 -2.01 -7.83
C ASP A 111 13.72 -3.25 -6.92
N GLY A 112 13.34 -3.08 -5.66
CA GLY A 112 13.12 -4.17 -4.74
C GLY A 112 11.90 -5.05 -5.08
N PRO A 113 11.64 -6.08 -4.27
CA PRO A 113 10.52 -6.99 -4.46
C PRO A 113 9.17 -6.27 -4.45
N MET A 114 8.30 -6.59 -5.41
CA MET A 114 6.93 -6.10 -5.48
C MET A 114 5.98 -7.24 -5.80
N GLY A 115 4.79 -7.20 -5.22
CA GLY A 115 3.71 -8.12 -5.53
C GLY A 115 2.34 -7.54 -5.24
N VAL A 116 1.33 -8.29 -5.59
CA VAL A 116 -0.07 -7.88 -5.47
C VAL A 116 -0.74 -8.61 -4.32
N TRP A 117 -1.63 -7.90 -3.66
CA TRP A 117 -2.63 -8.44 -2.74
C TRP A 117 -4.01 -8.17 -3.33
N LEU A 118 -4.77 -9.24 -3.64
CA LEU A 118 -6.14 -9.11 -4.10
C LEU A 118 -7.10 -8.98 -2.91
N ASN A 119 -7.76 -7.83 -2.79
CA ASN A 119 -8.73 -7.57 -1.73
C ASN A 119 -10.15 -7.52 -2.31
N ALA A 120 -10.98 -8.51 -2.02
CA ALA A 120 -12.36 -8.54 -2.45
C ALA A 120 -13.25 -7.78 -1.45
N ILE A 121 -13.67 -6.56 -1.79
CA ILE A 121 -14.70 -5.82 -1.03
C ILE A 121 -16.05 -6.53 -1.18
N LYS A 122 -16.38 -6.93 -2.42
CA LYS A 122 -17.51 -7.80 -2.74
C LYS A 122 -16.97 -9.08 -3.35
N LYS A 123 -17.65 -10.21 -3.12
CA LYS A 123 -17.25 -11.49 -3.71
C LYS A 123 -17.27 -11.39 -5.25
N PRO A 124 -16.13 -11.53 -5.93
CA PRO A 124 -16.09 -11.53 -7.39
C PRO A 124 -16.78 -12.78 -7.94
N THR A 125 -17.21 -12.73 -9.19
CA THR A 125 -17.65 -13.95 -9.88
C THR A 125 -16.47 -14.92 -10.02
N PRO A 126 -16.69 -16.25 -10.06
CA PRO A 126 -15.62 -17.23 -10.23
C PRO A 126 -14.76 -16.96 -11.47
N ALA A 127 -15.38 -16.55 -12.58
CA ALA A 127 -14.68 -16.24 -13.82
C ALA A 127 -13.74 -15.03 -13.65
N VAL A 128 -14.19 -13.93 -13.02
CA VAL A 128 -13.35 -12.74 -12.76
C VAL A 128 -12.21 -13.10 -11.82
N ALA A 129 -12.51 -13.86 -10.76
CA ALA A 129 -11.50 -14.29 -9.80
C ALA A 129 -10.41 -15.14 -10.46
N ALA A 130 -10.78 -16.11 -11.28
CA ALA A 130 -9.85 -16.96 -12.02
C ALA A 130 -9.01 -16.13 -13.03
N ALA A 131 -9.66 -15.26 -13.80
CA ALA A 131 -9.00 -14.42 -14.79
C ALA A 131 -7.98 -13.46 -14.15
N ASN A 132 -8.29 -12.86 -13.00
CA ASN A 132 -7.35 -11.97 -12.32
C ASN A 132 -6.07 -12.74 -11.89
N ARG A 133 -6.21 -13.97 -11.36
CA ARG A 133 -5.07 -14.78 -10.93
C ARG A 133 -4.23 -15.23 -12.11
N ALA A 134 -4.87 -15.73 -13.16
CA ALA A 134 -4.19 -16.12 -14.38
C ALA A 134 -3.44 -14.93 -15.01
N GLY A 135 -4.12 -13.78 -15.18
CA GLY A 135 -3.50 -12.62 -15.80
C GLY A 135 -2.39 -11.97 -14.96
N LEU A 136 -2.38 -12.11 -13.63
CA LEU A 136 -1.22 -11.74 -12.81
C LEU A 136 -0.05 -12.71 -13.02
N ALA A 137 -0.32 -14.03 -13.06
CA ALA A 137 0.69 -15.04 -13.31
C ALA A 137 1.32 -14.88 -14.70
N ASP A 138 0.52 -14.69 -15.74
CA ASP A 138 0.97 -14.46 -17.12
C ASP A 138 1.83 -13.19 -17.25
N ALA A 139 1.59 -12.20 -16.37
CA ALA A 139 2.37 -10.98 -16.29
C ALA A 139 3.60 -11.09 -15.36
N TRP A 140 3.91 -12.28 -14.85
CA TRP A 140 5.00 -12.53 -13.88
C TRP A 140 4.92 -11.65 -12.62
N ILE A 141 3.70 -11.35 -12.17
CA ILE A 141 3.45 -10.55 -10.99
C ILE A 141 3.14 -11.47 -9.81
N PRO A 142 3.98 -11.50 -8.76
CA PRO A 142 3.73 -12.31 -7.58
C PRO A 142 2.41 -11.95 -6.90
N LEU A 143 1.57 -12.94 -6.63
CA LEU A 143 0.41 -12.80 -5.76
C LEU A 143 0.83 -13.14 -4.33
N TYR A 144 0.94 -12.11 -3.49
CA TYR A 144 1.38 -12.25 -2.10
C TYR A 144 0.26 -12.68 -1.16
N GLY A 145 -0.99 -12.48 -1.56
CA GLY A 145 -2.12 -12.94 -0.79
C GLY A 145 -3.45 -12.40 -1.26
N GLU A 146 -4.46 -12.79 -0.53
CA GLU A 146 -5.85 -12.47 -0.83
C GLU A 146 -6.65 -12.24 0.45
N SER A 147 -7.61 -11.33 0.39
CA SER A 147 -8.58 -11.09 1.46
C SER A 147 -9.98 -10.85 0.90
N GLY A 148 -10.99 -10.96 1.74
CA GLY A 148 -12.37 -10.70 1.34
C GLY A 148 -13.38 -11.49 2.15
N PRO A 149 -14.68 -11.35 1.85
CA PRO A 149 -15.75 -12.02 2.56
C PRO A 149 -15.55 -13.54 2.58
N GLY A 150 -15.62 -14.13 3.77
CA GLY A 150 -15.47 -15.58 3.98
C GLY A 150 -14.04 -16.12 3.90
N LYS A 151 -13.03 -15.30 3.63
CA LYS A 151 -11.63 -15.70 3.71
C LYS A 151 -11.09 -15.49 5.12
N LYS A 152 -10.37 -16.49 5.64
CA LYS A 152 -9.61 -16.32 6.87
C LYS A 152 -8.53 -15.26 6.67
N PRO A 153 -8.21 -14.44 7.71
CA PRO A 153 -7.08 -13.53 7.60
C PRO A 153 -5.82 -14.34 7.25
N PRO A 154 -5.04 -13.86 6.28
CA PRO A 154 -3.87 -14.57 5.82
C PRO A 154 -2.81 -14.64 6.91
N ARG A 155 -2.08 -15.73 6.94
CA ARG A 155 -0.82 -15.80 7.67
C ARG A 155 0.27 -15.23 6.76
N PHE A 156 0.90 -14.15 7.17
CA PHE A 156 2.05 -13.61 6.46
C PHE A 156 3.25 -14.55 6.63
N HIS A 157 3.72 -15.14 5.55
CA HIS A 157 4.93 -15.94 5.52
C HIS A 157 6.12 -15.13 4.94
N PHE A 158 6.25 -13.88 5.35
CA PHE A 158 7.26 -12.95 4.82
C PHE A 158 8.57 -12.92 5.61
N LEU A 159 8.84 -13.88 6.44
CA LEU A 159 10.17 -13.99 7.03
C LEU A 159 11.02 -14.92 6.17
N PRO A 160 12.07 -14.43 5.49
CA PRO A 160 13.13 -15.33 5.04
C PRO A 160 13.68 -16.01 6.32
N ARG A 161 13.75 -17.33 6.26
CA ARG A 161 14.51 -18.11 7.26
C ARG A 161 15.97 -17.75 7.20
#